data_5a6af5360421e8f59503195bc0cd5db7
#
_entry.id   5a6af5360421e8f59503195bc0cd5db7
#
_cell.length_a   1.000
_cell.length_b   1.000
_cell.length_c   1.000
_cell.angle_alpha   90.00
_cell.angle_beta   90.00
_cell.angle_gamma   90.00
#
_symmetry.space_group_name_H-M   'P 1'
#
loop_
_entity.id
_entity.type
_entity.pdbx_description
1 polymer ?
#
loop_
_entity_poly.entity_id
_entity_poly.type
_entity_poly.pdbx_seq_one_letter_code
_entity_poly.pdbx_strand_id
1 'polypeptide(L)'
;MENLQSSLPGWEIVRCIGSGSSGKVYELKKKDEYGGDFHCALKVISVPGSQKEYDEMLSTMSEFAMRAKLREKVEEISSEYRLLGALRGHPNVVNCEDQMIIPHENDMGWDIYIRMELLQSLPDYVRENGMTVESVIKLGSDMCSALELCRENNIIHRDIKPQNIFVSRYGVFKLGDFGVAKASAIRTSADKVGTYSY
;
A
#
# COMPACT_ATOMS: atom_id res chain seq x y z
N MET A 1 -12.92 -2.52 -15.94
CA MET A 1 -13.08 -1.11 -15.53
C MET A 1 -14.51 -0.79 -15.08
N GLU A 2 -15.55 -1.36 -15.67
CA GLU A 2 -16.96 -1.13 -15.28
C GLU A 2 -17.24 -1.52 -13.81
N ASN A 3 -16.76 -2.67 -13.35
CA ASN A 3 -16.91 -3.10 -11.95
C ASN A 3 -16.17 -2.19 -10.95
N LEU A 4 -15.03 -1.61 -11.34
CA LEU A 4 -14.28 -0.71 -10.47
C LEU A 4 -15.04 0.60 -10.27
N GLN A 5 -15.61 1.16 -11.33
CA GLN A 5 -16.39 2.40 -11.27
C GLN A 5 -17.69 2.25 -10.45
N SER A 6 -18.38 1.11 -10.59
CA SER A 6 -19.61 0.83 -9.84
C SER A 6 -19.39 0.69 -8.33
N SER A 7 -18.20 0.23 -7.92
CA SER A 7 -17.81 0.07 -6.52
C SER A 7 -17.38 1.36 -5.82
N LEU A 8 -17.27 2.47 -6.58
CA LEU A 8 -16.76 3.75 -6.08
C LEU A 8 -17.78 4.89 -6.32
N PRO A 9 -18.95 4.88 -5.65
CA PRO A 9 -19.99 5.87 -5.89
C PRO A 9 -19.49 7.30 -5.65
N GLY A 10 -19.69 8.15 -6.67
CA GLY A 10 -19.29 9.56 -6.63
C GLY A 10 -17.81 9.82 -6.93
N TRP A 11 -17.00 8.80 -7.17
CA TRP A 11 -15.61 8.94 -7.63
C TRP A 11 -15.49 8.66 -9.13
N GLU A 12 -14.64 9.40 -9.80
CA GLU A 12 -14.26 9.22 -11.20
C GLU A 12 -12.82 8.72 -11.26
N ILE A 13 -12.56 7.69 -12.09
CA ILE A 13 -11.21 7.22 -12.37
C ILE A 13 -10.61 8.14 -13.42
N VAL A 14 -9.58 8.89 -13.04
CA VAL A 14 -8.91 9.83 -13.95
C VAL A 14 -7.92 9.08 -14.85
N ARG A 15 -7.02 8.29 -14.26
CA ARG A 15 -5.99 7.54 -14.98
C ARG A 15 -5.33 6.48 -14.10
N CYS A 16 -4.67 5.51 -14.72
CA CYS A 16 -3.75 4.62 -14.01
C CYS A 16 -2.41 5.35 -13.82
N ILE A 17 -1.93 5.41 -12.58
CA ILE A 17 -0.67 6.09 -12.21
C ILE A 17 0.44 5.12 -11.81
N GLY A 18 0.11 3.82 -11.65
CA GLY A 18 1.08 2.77 -11.37
C GLY A 18 0.52 1.39 -11.64
N SER A 19 1.38 0.47 -12.08
CA SER A 19 1.05 -0.94 -12.30
C SER A 19 2.28 -1.79 -12.02
N GLY A 20 2.12 -2.82 -11.19
CA GLY A 20 3.21 -3.72 -10.80
C GLY A 20 2.70 -5.02 -10.17
N SER A 21 3.63 -5.79 -9.61
CA SER A 21 3.33 -7.07 -8.93
C SER A 21 2.44 -6.90 -7.69
N SER A 22 2.46 -5.72 -7.08
CA SER A 22 1.64 -5.39 -5.90
C SER A 22 0.27 -4.76 -6.25
N GLY A 23 -0.15 -4.83 -7.52
CA GLY A 23 -1.44 -4.33 -7.98
C GLY A 23 -1.36 -3.12 -8.90
N LYS A 24 -2.49 -2.45 -9.09
CA LYS A 24 -2.61 -1.24 -9.91
C LYS A 24 -2.99 -0.06 -9.03
N VAL A 25 -2.48 1.13 -9.36
CA VAL A 25 -2.80 2.37 -8.66
C VAL A 25 -3.46 3.34 -9.65
N TYR A 26 -4.59 3.88 -9.24
CA TYR A 26 -5.39 4.82 -10.04
C TYR A 26 -5.46 6.16 -9.31
N GLU A 27 -5.46 7.24 -10.07
CA GLU A 27 -5.89 8.55 -9.62
C GLU A 27 -7.40 8.61 -9.67
N LEU A 28 -8.03 8.93 -8.54
CA LEU A 28 -9.46 9.18 -8.43
C LEU A 28 -9.72 10.67 -8.20
N LYS A 29 -10.86 11.12 -8.71
CA LYS A 29 -11.39 12.48 -8.53
C LYS A 29 -12.83 12.41 -8.05
N LYS A 30 -13.20 13.31 -7.14
CA LYS A 30 -14.58 13.52 -6.70
C LYS A 30 -14.85 15.02 -6.60
N LYS A 31 -16.04 15.45 -7.05
CA LYS A 31 -16.52 16.81 -6.80
C LYS A 31 -17.23 16.89 -5.46
N ASP A 32 -16.95 17.93 -4.70
CA ASP A 32 -17.73 18.28 -3.52
C ASP A 32 -19.02 19.04 -3.89
N GLU A 33 -19.86 19.27 -2.88
CA GLU A 33 -21.13 20.02 -3.04
C GLU A 33 -20.93 21.48 -3.46
N TYR A 34 -19.72 22.02 -3.29
CA TYR A 34 -19.34 23.40 -3.61
C TYR A 34 -18.53 23.50 -4.90
N GLY A 35 -18.37 22.39 -5.64
CA GLY A 35 -17.64 22.33 -6.91
C GLY A 35 -16.12 22.22 -6.78
N GLY A 36 -15.60 21.98 -5.58
CA GLY A 36 -14.18 21.68 -5.35
C GLY A 36 -13.83 20.27 -5.81
N ASP A 37 -12.63 20.12 -6.39
CA ASP A 37 -12.12 18.83 -6.84
C ASP A 37 -11.26 18.18 -5.75
N PHE A 38 -11.67 17.01 -5.29
CA PHE A 38 -10.86 16.14 -4.42
C PHE A 38 -10.17 15.08 -5.24
N HIS A 39 -8.87 14.90 -5.02
CA HIS A 39 -8.07 13.86 -5.65
C HIS A 39 -7.50 12.92 -4.60
N CYS A 40 -7.52 11.63 -4.88
CA CYS A 40 -6.84 10.61 -4.07
C CYS A 40 -6.25 9.52 -4.97
N ALA A 41 -5.42 8.66 -4.39
CA ALA A 41 -4.93 7.46 -5.04
C ALA A 41 -5.73 6.24 -4.56
N LEU A 42 -6.05 5.33 -5.48
CA LEU A 42 -6.66 4.03 -5.20
C LEU A 42 -5.71 2.92 -5.63
N LYS A 43 -5.20 2.15 -4.68
CA LYS A 43 -4.49 0.90 -4.98
C LYS A 43 -5.49 -0.24 -5.02
N VAL A 44 -5.44 -1.02 -6.11
CA VAL A 44 -6.28 -2.20 -6.34
C VAL A 44 -5.39 -3.42 -6.38
N ILE A 45 -5.64 -4.36 -5.48
CA ILE A 45 -4.94 -5.64 -5.39
C ILE A 45 -5.95 -6.74 -5.65
N SER A 46 -5.80 -7.45 -6.77
CA SER A 46 -6.67 -8.59 -7.09
C SER A 46 -6.11 -9.88 -6.49
N VAL A 47 -6.99 -10.71 -5.99
CA VAL A 47 -6.67 -12.03 -5.42
C VAL A 47 -7.62 -13.06 -6.06
N PRO A 48 -7.10 -13.98 -6.95
CA PRO A 48 -5.71 -14.12 -7.39
C PRO A 48 -5.22 -12.94 -8.24
N GLY A 49 -3.89 -12.75 -8.31
CA GLY A 49 -3.27 -11.61 -8.99
C GLY A 49 -3.34 -11.65 -10.52
N SER A 50 -3.71 -12.80 -11.10
CA SER A 50 -3.84 -12.97 -12.55
C SER A 50 -4.75 -14.15 -12.90
N GLN A 51 -5.30 -14.13 -14.13
CA GLN A 51 -6.06 -15.25 -14.67
C GLN A 51 -5.24 -16.55 -14.71
N LYS A 52 -3.96 -16.45 -15.01
CA LYS A 52 -3.06 -17.62 -15.02
C LYS A 52 -2.96 -18.28 -13.63
N GLU A 53 -2.81 -17.49 -12.56
CA GLU A 53 -2.80 -17.98 -11.17
C GLU A 53 -4.14 -18.66 -10.83
N TYR A 54 -5.25 -18.06 -11.26
CA TYR A 54 -6.58 -18.63 -11.09
C TYR A 54 -6.73 -20.01 -11.75
N ASP A 55 -6.34 -20.12 -13.04
CA ASP A 55 -6.45 -21.36 -13.82
C ASP A 55 -5.52 -22.47 -13.26
N GLU A 56 -4.31 -22.12 -12.83
CA GLU A 56 -3.38 -23.03 -12.16
C GLU A 56 -3.97 -23.58 -10.85
N MET A 57 -4.61 -22.73 -10.04
CA MET A 57 -5.27 -23.15 -8.81
C MET A 57 -6.45 -24.09 -9.09
N LEU A 58 -7.30 -23.76 -10.09
CA LEU A 58 -8.42 -24.62 -10.52
C LEU A 58 -7.96 -26.00 -10.99
N SER A 59 -6.81 -26.09 -11.66
CA SER A 59 -6.28 -27.35 -12.16
C SER A 59 -5.63 -28.23 -11.09
N THR A 60 -5.21 -27.64 -9.96
CA THR A 60 -4.37 -28.32 -8.95
C THR A 60 -5.08 -28.61 -7.63
N MET A 61 -6.22 -27.98 -7.37
CA MET A 61 -6.92 -28.13 -6.10
C MET A 61 -8.44 -28.09 -6.24
N SER A 62 -9.18 -28.58 -5.22
CA SER A 62 -10.62 -28.46 -5.19
C SER A 62 -11.07 -27.01 -4.98
N GLU A 63 -12.28 -26.67 -5.42
CA GLU A 63 -12.88 -25.34 -5.21
C GLU A 63 -12.89 -24.92 -3.73
N PHE A 64 -13.16 -25.85 -2.82
CA PHE A 64 -13.14 -25.59 -1.39
C PHE A 64 -11.74 -25.20 -0.90
N ALA A 65 -10.72 -25.94 -1.31
CA ALA A 65 -9.31 -25.65 -0.95
C ALA A 65 -8.84 -24.32 -1.58
N MET A 66 -9.22 -24.07 -2.83
CA MET A 66 -8.93 -22.82 -3.53
C MET A 66 -9.54 -21.62 -2.80
N ARG A 67 -10.83 -21.68 -2.46
CA ARG A 67 -11.51 -20.61 -1.73
C ARG A 67 -10.88 -20.34 -0.36
N ALA A 68 -10.50 -21.38 0.37
CA ALA A 68 -9.82 -21.25 1.65
C ALA A 68 -8.47 -20.52 1.51
N LYS A 69 -7.65 -20.93 0.52
CA LYS A 69 -6.35 -20.35 0.25
C LYS A 69 -6.44 -18.88 -0.20
N LEU A 70 -7.40 -18.56 -1.08
CA LEU A 70 -7.61 -17.19 -1.52
C LEU A 70 -8.08 -16.29 -0.36
N ARG A 71 -8.96 -16.80 0.50
CA ARG A 71 -9.42 -16.08 1.70
C ARG A 71 -8.25 -15.80 2.66
N GLU A 72 -7.40 -16.78 2.91
CA GLU A 72 -6.19 -16.62 3.73
C GLU A 72 -5.30 -15.50 3.17
N LYS A 73 -5.07 -15.48 1.85
CA LYS A 73 -4.29 -14.43 1.18
C LYS A 73 -4.93 -13.04 1.32
N VAL A 74 -6.25 -12.94 1.20
CA VAL A 74 -7.00 -11.68 1.43
C VAL A 74 -6.85 -11.22 2.88
N GLU A 75 -6.97 -12.13 3.85
CA GLU A 75 -6.81 -11.83 5.26
C GLU A 75 -5.36 -11.38 5.59
N GLU A 76 -4.35 -12.02 4.99
CA GLU A 76 -2.95 -11.61 5.13
C GLU A 76 -2.75 -10.18 4.65
N ILE A 77 -3.14 -9.86 3.41
CA ILE A 77 -3.03 -8.51 2.84
C ILE A 77 -3.81 -7.50 3.70
N SER A 78 -5.02 -7.83 4.10
CA SER A 78 -5.86 -6.93 4.92
C SER A 78 -5.29 -6.69 6.31
N SER A 79 -4.64 -7.68 6.91
CA SER A 79 -4.01 -7.54 8.22
C SER A 79 -2.79 -6.62 8.15
N GLU A 80 -2.02 -6.67 7.07
CA GLU A 80 -0.89 -5.76 6.84
C GLU A 80 -1.37 -4.31 6.77
N TYR A 81 -2.46 -4.04 6.05
CA TYR A 81 -3.05 -2.70 5.99
C TYR A 81 -3.68 -2.24 7.31
N ARG A 82 -4.19 -3.14 8.14
CA ARG A 82 -4.66 -2.79 9.48
C ARG A 82 -3.53 -2.32 10.41
N LEU A 83 -2.33 -2.86 10.24
CA LEU A 83 -1.13 -2.39 10.97
C LEU A 83 -0.84 -0.92 10.66
N LEU A 84 -1.12 -0.46 9.44
CA LEU A 84 -0.98 0.95 9.07
C LEU A 84 -1.94 1.87 9.84
N GLY A 85 -3.00 1.34 10.42
CA GLY A 85 -3.85 2.11 11.32
C GLY A 85 -3.10 2.74 12.49
N ALA A 86 -2.06 2.07 13.00
CA ALA A 86 -1.19 2.58 14.06
C ALA A 86 -0.27 3.72 13.59
N LEU A 87 0.01 3.80 12.28
CA LEU A 87 0.87 4.82 11.67
C LEU A 87 0.08 6.00 11.10
N ARG A 88 -1.26 5.94 11.17
CA ARG A 88 -2.16 6.92 10.56
C ARG A 88 -1.96 8.32 11.15
N GLY A 89 -1.93 9.32 10.26
CA GLY A 89 -1.79 10.72 10.67
C GLY A 89 -0.35 11.19 10.90
N HIS A 90 0.64 10.28 10.82
CA HIS A 90 2.03 10.70 10.90
C HIS A 90 2.44 11.47 9.64
N PRO A 91 3.12 12.63 9.77
CA PRO A 91 3.45 13.50 8.61
C PRO A 91 4.33 12.82 7.57
N ASN A 92 5.20 11.90 7.98
CA ASN A 92 6.17 11.23 7.11
C ASN A 92 5.75 9.79 6.70
N VAL A 93 4.49 9.42 6.89
CA VAL A 93 3.91 8.17 6.40
C VAL A 93 2.76 8.48 5.46
N VAL A 94 2.64 7.73 4.35
CA VAL A 94 1.50 7.86 3.43
C VAL A 94 0.21 7.54 4.16
N ASN A 95 -0.72 8.48 4.16
CA ASN A 95 -1.98 8.31 4.86
C ASN A 95 -2.94 7.43 4.06
N CYS A 96 -3.35 6.30 4.65
CA CYS A 96 -4.42 5.47 4.14
C CYS A 96 -5.75 5.94 4.74
N GLU A 97 -6.73 6.26 3.88
CA GLU A 97 -8.04 6.76 4.29
C GLU A 97 -8.98 5.63 4.66
N ASP A 98 -9.14 4.66 3.75
CA ASP A 98 -9.97 3.49 3.97
C ASP A 98 -9.53 2.27 3.14
N GLN A 99 -10.11 1.12 3.46
CA GLN A 99 -9.92 -0.13 2.75
C GLN A 99 -11.29 -0.82 2.55
N MET A 100 -11.51 -1.37 1.35
CA MET A 100 -12.67 -2.18 1.02
C MET A 100 -12.21 -3.51 0.41
N ILE A 101 -12.94 -4.59 0.71
CA ILE A 101 -12.73 -5.92 0.13
C ILE A 101 -13.99 -6.26 -0.64
N ILE A 102 -13.86 -6.45 -1.95
CA ILE A 102 -14.99 -6.66 -2.87
C ILE A 102 -14.83 -8.05 -3.48
N PRO A 103 -15.81 -8.95 -3.29
CA PRO A 103 -15.80 -10.24 -3.95
C PRO A 103 -16.03 -10.06 -5.46
N HIS A 104 -15.40 -10.90 -6.26
CA HIS A 104 -15.71 -10.99 -7.68
C HIS A 104 -17.10 -11.61 -7.89
N GLU A 105 -17.85 -11.12 -8.86
CA GLU A 105 -19.18 -11.63 -9.18
C GLU A 105 -19.14 -12.97 -9.95
N ASN A 106 -18.10 -13.16 -10.79
CA ASN A 106 -18.05 -14.25 -11.76
C ASN A 106 -17.01 -15.34 -11.45
N ASP A 107 -16.24 -15.17 -10.36
CA ASP A 107 -15.21 -16.13 -9.94
C ASP A 107 -15.05 -16.16 -8.40
N MET A 108 -14.09 -16.96 -7.90
CA MET A 108 -13.84 -17.11 -6.47
C MET A 108 -12.85 -16.08 -5.89
N GLY A 109 -12.61 -15.00 -6.63
CA GLY A 109 -11.61 -13.99 -6.25
C GLY A 109 -12.18 -12.82 -5.45
N TRP A 110 -11.28 -11.93 -5.07
CA TRP A 110 -11.56 -10.64 -4.42
C TRP A 110 -10.66 -9.55 -4.95
N ASP A 111 -11.18 -8.32 -4.99
CA ASP A 111 -10.38 -7.12 -5.12
C ASP A 111 -10.27 -6.41 -3.76
N ILE A 112 -9.06 -6.03 -3.38
CA ILE A 112 -8.78 -5.22 -2.20
C ILE A 112 -8.50 -3.80 -2.68
N TYR A 113 -9.35 -2.85 -2.31
CA TYR A 113 -9.26 -1.43 -2.64
C TYR A 113 -8.71 -0.68 -1.44
N ILE A 114 -7.65 0.09 -1.65
CA ILE A 114 -7.00 0.89 -0.62
C ILE A 114 -6.93 2.31 -1.12
N ARG A 115 -7.71 3.19 -0.48
CA ARG A 115 -7.70 4.61 -0.80
C ARG A 115 -6.70 5.34 0.08
N MET A 116 -5.89 6.18 -0.55
CA MET A 116 -4.81 6.91 0.11
C MET A 116 -4.64 8.30 -0.50
N GLU A 117 -3.88 9.15 0.17
CA GLU A 117 -3.51 10.45 -0.37
C GLU A 117 -2.76 10.32 -1.71
N LEU A 118 -3.07 11.24 -2.64
CA LEU A 118 -2.38 11.30 -3.93
C LEU A 118 -1.09 12.11 -3.77
N LEU A 119 0.03 11.45 -4.06
CA LEU A 119 1.37 12.00 -3.89
C LEU A 119 2.21 11.75 -5.15
N GLN A 120 3.25 12.54 -5.33
CA GLN A 120 4.28 12.33 -6.36
C GLN A 120 5.31 11.31 -5.87
N SER A 121 5.73 10.36 -6.71
CA SER A 121 6.82 9.46 -6.35
C SER A 121 8.15 10.21 -6.26
N LEU A 122 9.07 9.77 -5.39
CA LEU A 122 10.40 10.38 -5.29
C LEU A 122 11.16 10.34 -6.64
N PRO A 123 11.14 9.25 -7.43
CA PRO A 123 11.77 9.26 -8.75
C PRO A 123 11.19 10.32 -9.70
N ASP A 124 9.89 10.52 -9.71
CA ASP A 124 9.25 11.54 -10.53
C ASP A 124 9.58 12.95 -10.04
N TYR A 125 9.56 13.16 -8.72
CA TYR A 125 9.95 14.43 -8.12
C TYR A 125 11.40 14.80 -8.48
N VAL A 126 12.33 13.85 -8.36
CA VAL A 126 13.76 14.07 -8.70
C VAL A 126 13.95 14.38 -10.18
N ARG A 127 13.21 13.69 -11.06
CA ARG A 127 13.28 13.94 -12.51
C ARG A 127 12.80 15.35 -12.88
N GLU A 128 11.78 15.85 -12.18
CA GLU A 128 11.16 17.15 -12.50
C GLU A 128 11.84 18.34 -11.81
N ASN A 129 12.34 18.15 -10.57
CA ASN A 129 12.81 19.24 -9.72
C ASN A 129 14.32 19.15 -9.39
N GLY A 130 14.93 17.97 -9.60
CA GLY A 130 16.27 17.69 -9.09
C GLY A 130 16.27 17.49 -7.57
N MET A 131 17.49 17.43 -7.00
CA MET A 131 17.71 17.34 -5.56
C MET A 131 18.78 18.33 -5.13
N THR A 132 18.47 19.19 -4.16
CA THR A 132 19.46 20.03 -3.48
C THR A 132 20.02 19.32 -2.26
N VAL A 133 21.09 19.82 -1.68
CA VAL A 133 21.66 19.31 -0.43
C VAL A 133 20.63 19.38 0.71
N GLU A 134 19.87 20.47 0.79
CA GLU A 134 18.80 20.67 1.76
C GLU A 134 17.68 19.64 1.60
N SER A 135 17.29 19.34 0.35
CA SER A 135 16.29 18.32 0.04
C SER A 135 16.75 16.92 0.46
N VAL A 136 18.04 16.60 0.28
CA VAL A 136 18.61 15.31 0.69
C VAL A 136 18.64 15.19 2.22
N ILE A 137 19.04 16.23 2.93
CA ILE A 137 19.05 16.26 4.40
C ILE A 137 17.62 16.09 4.92
N LYS A 138 16.68 16.83 4.32
CA LYS A 138 15.26 16.74 4.69
C LYS A 138 14.70 15.34 4.44
N LEU A 139 14.99 14.74 3.28
CA LEU A 139 14.60 13.35 2.97
C LEU A 139 15.11 12.40 4.05
N GLY A 140 16.38 12.49 4.43
CA GLY A 140 16.96 11.67 5.50
C GLY A 140 16.24 11.84 6.82
N SER A 141 15.98 13.08 7.24
CA SER A 141 15.26 13.40 8.47
C SER A 141 13.82 12.86 8.46
N ASP A 142 13.08 13.09 7.36
CA ASP A 142 11.69 12.63 7.21
C ASP A 142 11.59 11.09 7.22
N MET A 143 12.56 10.40 6.59
CA MET A 143 12.61 8.93 6.61
C MET A 143 12.97 8.38 7.99
N CYS A 144 13.90 9.00 8.71
CA CYS A 144 14.22 8.61 10.09
C CYS A 144 12.99 8.74 10.99
N SER A 145 12.23 9.82 10.87
CA SER A 145 10.99 10.04 11.62
C SER A 145 9.93 8.96 11.33
N ALA A 146 9.73 8.61 10.04
CA ALA A 146 8.81 7.52 9.67
C ALA A 146 9.27 6.16 10.24
N LEU A 147 10.57 5.88 10.19
CA LEU A 147 11.13 4.62 10.68
C LEU A 147 11.14 4.52 12.20
N GLU A 148 11.28 5.65 12.90
CA GLU A 148 11.13 5.69 14.36
C GLU A 148 9.71 5.30 14.76
N LEU A 149 8.69 5.85 14.11
CA LEU A 149 7.30 5.44 14.35
C LEU A 149 7.08 3.95 14.06
N CYS A 150 7.65 3.43 12.97
CA CYS A 150 7.60 2.00 12.66
C CYS A 150 8.21 1.16 13.80
N ARG A 151 9.39 1.56 14.31
CA ARG A 151 10.07 0.91 15.43
C ARG A 151 9.21 0.90 16.70
N GLU A 152 8.59 2.03 17.05
CA GLU A 152 7.73 2.16 18.22
C GLU A 152 6.49 1.26 18.14
N ASN A 153 5.99 1.01 16.92
CA ASN A 153 4.85 0.12 16.68
C ASN A 153 5.27 -1.31 16.32
N ASN A 154 6.56 -1.67 16.45
CA ASN A 154 7.10 -2.99 16.11
C ASN A 154 6.83 -3.39 14.64
N ILE A 155 6.86 -2.44 13.72
CA ILE A 155 6.67 -2.66 12.29
C ILE A 155 8.02 -2.60 11.58
N ILE A 156 8.31 -3.60 10.75
CA ILE A 156 9.47 -3.61 9.85
C ILE A 156 8.97 -3.45 8.43
N HIS A 157 9.39 -2.40 7.72
CA HIS A 157 8.91 -2.06 6.37
C HIS A 157 9.34 -3.08 5.29
N ARG A 158 10.59 -3.51 5.29
CA ARG A 158 11.22 -4.53 4.41
C ARG A 158 11.41 -4.16 2.93
N ASP A 159 10.86 -3.04 2.46
CA ASP A 159 10.97 -2.63 1.05
C ASP A 159 11.22 -1.11 0.93
N ILE A 160 12.21 -0.59 1.67
CA ILE A 160 12.58 0.82 1.57
C ILE A 160 13.39 1.02 0.29
N LYS A 161 12.82 1.77 -0.65
CA LYS A 161 13.41 2.11 -1.94
C LYS A 161 12.81 3.43 -2.45
N PRO A 162 13.45 4.13 -3.40
CA PRO A 162 12.95 5.41 -3.90
C PRO A 162 11.50 5.36 -4.42
N GLN A 163 11.09 4.24 -5.02
CA GLN A 163 9.74 4.03 -5.55
C GLN A 163 8.66 4.01 -4.47
N ASN A 164 9.04 3.69 -3.22
CA ASN A 164 8.14 3.63 -2.07
C ASN A 164 8.25 4.88 -1.18
N ILE A 165 8.95 5.90 -1.65
CA ILE A 165 9.02 7.23 -1.03
C ILE A 165 8.26 8.20 -1.91
N PHE A 166 7.43 9.01 -1.28
CA PHE A 166 6.54 9.95 -1.94
C PHE A 166 6.78 11.36 -1.42
N VAL A 167 6.40 12.34 -2.21
CA VAL A 167 6.58 13.77 -1.88
C VAL A 167 5.22 14.46 -1.93
N SER A 168 4.86 15.13 -0.86
CA SER A 168 3.66 15.96 -0.82
C SER A 168 3.88 17.29 -1.55
N ARG A 169 2.79 17.96 -1.94
CA ARG A 169 2.84 19.31 -2.52
C ARG A 169 3.53 20.36 -1.63
N TYR A 170 3.75 20.05 -0.36
CA TYR A 170 4.45 20.91 0.61
C TYR A 170 5.93 20.51 0.81
N GLY A 171 6.46 19.61 -0.03
CA GLY A 171 7.85 19.15 0.06
C GLY A 171 8.14 18.24 1.26
N VAL A 172 7.10 17.60 1.84
CA VAL A 172 7.28 16.60 2.92
C VAL A 172 7.47 15.24 2.28
N PHE A 173 8.55 14.53 2.65
CA PHE A 173 8.80 13.16 2.20
C PHE A 173 8.05 12.17 3.10
N LYS A 174 7.41 11.19 2.47
CA LYS A 174 6.57 10.20 3.12
C LYS A 174 6.92 8.79 2.68
N LEU A 175 7.04 7.89 3.65
CA LEU A 175 7.22 6.47 3.40
C LEU A 175 5.87 5.82 3.12
N GLY A 176 5.79 5.03 2.04
CA GLY A 176 4.57 4.33 1.64
C GLY A 176 4.85 2.91 1.16
N ASP A 177 3.83 2.24 0.65
CA ASP A 177 3.84 0.84 0.19
C ASP A 177 4.35 -0.16 1.25
N PHE A 178 3.58 -0.31 2.29
CA PHE A 178 3.82 -1.27 3.37
C PHE A 178 3.36 -2.69 3.04
N GLY A 179 3.07 -3.00 1.78
CA GLY A 179 2.51 -4.29 1.33
C GLY A 179 3.36 -5.53 1.62
N VAL A 180 4.57 -5.38 2.13
CA VAL A 180 5.44 -6.45 2.63
C VAL A 180 5.91 -6.21 4.07
N ALA A 181 5.37 -5.18 4.73
CA ALA A 181 5.65 -4.89 6.12
C ALA A 181 5.08 -6.01 7.02
N LYS A 182 5.79 -6.35 8.09
CA LYS A 182 5.31 -7.34 9.08
C LYS A 182 5.45 -6.77 10.47
N ALA A 183 4.48 -7.11 11.35
CA ALA A 183 4.66 -6.90 12.77
C ALA A 183 5.89 -7.72 13.23
N SER A 184 6.84 -7.05 13.85
CA SER A 184 7.96 -7.74 14.51
C SER A 184 7.38 -8.46 15.73
N ALA A 185 7.49 -9.80 15.78
CA ALA A 185 7.24 -10.52 17.01
C ALA A 185 8.16 -9.91 18.09
N ILE A 186 7.57 -9.48 19.21
CA ILE A 186 8.33 -9.00 20.36
C ILE A 186 9.22 -10.17 20.77
N ARG A 187 10.53 -10.10 20.47
CA ARG A 187 11.50 -10.96 21.12
C ARG A 187 11.48 -10.59 22.59
N THR A 188 10.78 -11.36 23.39
CA THR A 188 10.94 -11.32 24.84
C THR A 188 12.41 -11.54 25.13
N SER A 189 12.94 -10.83 26.11
CA SER A 189 14.35 -10.78 26.51
C SER A 189 14.98 -12.15 26.88
N ALA A 190 14.28 -13.26 26.69
CA ALA A 190 14.76 -14.64 26.87
C ALA A 190 15.58 -15.18 25.68
N ASP A 191 15.51 -14.58 24.49
CA ASP A 191 16.20 -15.08 23.29
C ASP A 191 17.58 -14.45 23.04
N LYS A 192 18.16 -13.80 24.02
CA LYS A 192 19.51 -13.21 23.96
C LYS A 192 20.65 -14.19 24.29
N VAL A 193 20.54 -15.46 23.91
CA VAL A 193 21.66 -16.39 23.98
C VAL A 193 21.78 -17.13 22.66
N GLY A 194 22.64 -16.62 21.77
CA GLY A 194 22.89 -17.25 20.47
C GLY A 194 23.89 -16.49 19.63
N THR A 195 25.16 -16.52 20.07
CA THR A 195 26.40 -16.56 19.27
C THR A 195 26.47 -15.73 17.99
N TYR A 196 27.15 -14.58 18.05
CA TYR A 196 27.86 -14.00 16.92
C TYR A 196 29.08 -14.88 16.64
N SER A 197 29.10 -15.59 15.49
CA SER A 197 30.30 -16.11 14.87
C SER A 197 30.70 -15.14 13.77
N TYR A 198 31.94 -14.69 13.80
CA TYR A 198 32.60 -13.83 12.82
C TYR A 198 32.73 -14.52 11.45
#